data_98f34bf1f3a4d28429d9f530b405ac9c
#
_entry.id   98f34bf1f3a4d28429d9f530b405ac9c
#
_cell.length_a   1.000
_cell.length_b   1.000
_cell.length_c   1.000
_cell.angle_alpha   90.00
_cell.angle_beta   90.00
_cell.angle_gamma   90.00
#
_symmetry.space_group_name_H-M   'P 1'
#
loop_
_entity.id
_entity.type
_entity.pdbx_description
1 polymer ?
#
loop_
_entity_poly.entity_id
_entity_poly.type
_entity_poly.pdbx_seq_one_letter_code
_entity_poly.pdbx_strand_id
1 'polypeptide(L)'
;NQENWFDAPWGNMLKLKASYGSQGNDNIGNYLYTDTYSIENNNGEIAVLFGQKGNPNITWETNTNLNIGTEFGFWNNRLSGSVDFFNRKTSDMLFAFSVPSSLGYSSYYANVGDMVNRGVEVELNADLIRTKNVLWSFNLNLTHVKNEVTYLAPEHKSTAVEGYKGYIDGSYFVGEGLPLYTYYLRSYAGVDPETGA
;
A
#
# COMPACT_ATOMS: atom_id res chain seq x y z
N ASN A 1 28.80 -15.45 14.25
CA ASN A 1 28.35 -16.79 14.02
C ASN A 1 28.72 -17.71 15.17
N GLN A 2 27.74 -18.45 15.73
CA GLN A 2 27.96 -19.28 16.95
C GLN A 2 27.73 -20.76 16.69
N GLU A 3 27.39 -21.13 15.46
CA GLU A 3 27.07 -22.51 15.12
C GLU A 3 28.33 -23.29 14.74
N ASN A 4 28.57 -24.45 15.37
CA ASN A 4 29.76 -25.25 15.18
C ASN A 4 29.95 -25.78 13.72
N TRP A 5 28.89 -25.80 12.93
CA TRP A 5 28.93 -26.27 11.53
C TRP A 5 29.32 -25.15 10.55
N PHE A 6 29.34 -23.89 10.99
CA PHE A 6 29.72 -22.74 10.17
C PHE A 6 31.09 -22.23 10.56
N ASP A 7 32.13 -22.80 9.98
CA ASP A 7 33.51 -22.35 10.10
C ASP A 7 33.96 -21.70 8.80
N ALA A 8 33.77 -20.39 8.72
CA ALA A 8 34.16 -19.58 7.58
C ALA A 8 35.05 -18.42 8.03
N PRO A 9 36.38 -18.48 7.81
CA PRO A 9 37.31 -17.44 8.28
C PRO A 9 37.04 -16.03 7.74
N TRP A 10 36.32 -15.96 6.61
CA TRP A 10 35.91 -14.71 5.96
C TRP A 10 34.54 -14.20 6.45
N GLY A 11 33.75 -15.01 7.14
CA GLY A 11 32.40 -14.72 7.59
C GLY A 11 32.33 -14.40 9.07
N ASN A 12 32.02 -13.15 9.44
CA ASN A 12 31.84 -12.74 10.81
C ASN A 12 30.42 -12.99 11.30
N MET A 13 29.44 -12.80 10.42
CA MET A 13 28.04 -12.94 10.73
C MET A 13 27.27 -13.42 9.50
N LEU A 14 26.40 -14.40 9.72
CA LEU A 14 25.30 -14.75 8.82
C LEU A 14 24.09 -15.09 9.68
N LYS A 15 23.02 -14.32 9.52
CA LYS A 15 21.78 -14.49 10.29
C LYS A 15 20.61 -14.54 9.33
N LEU A 16 19.80 -15.58 9.42
CA LEU A 16 18.54 -15.70 8.70
C LEU A 16 17.40 -15.19 9.58
N LYS A 17 16.47 -14.46 9.00
CA LYS A 17 15.28 -13.90 9.64
C LYS A 17 14.05 -14.35 8.88
N ALA A 18 13.01 -14.72 9.59
CA ALA A 18 11.69 -14.90 9.01
C ALA A 18 10.63 -14.44 10.02
N SER A 19 9.63 -13.74 9.54
CA SER A 19 8.48 -13.37 10.34
C SER A 19 7.20 -13.47 9.50
N TYR A 20 6.14 -13.93 10.16
CA TYR A 20 4.79 -13.98 9.60
C TYR A 20 3.80 -13.52 10.66
N GLY A 21 2.88 -12.65 10.28
CA GLY A 21 1.86 -12.16 11.19
C GLY A 21 0.69 -11.53 10.45
N SER A 22 -0.46 -11.48 11.12
CA SER A 22 -1.66 -10.83 10.62
C SER A 22 -2.23 -9.92 11.69
N GLN A 23 -2.75 -8.76 11.28
CA GLN A 23 -3.41 -7.81 12.16
C GLN A 23 -4.65 -7.22 11.48
N GLY A 24 -5.71 -7.01 12.28
CA GLY A 24 -6.89 -6.27 11.85
C GLY A 24 -6.64 -4.76 11.97
N ASN A 25 -7.30 -4.00 11.09
CA ASN A 25 -7.34 -2.55 11.11
C ASN A 25 -8.80 -2.11 10.98
N ASP A 26 -9.28 -1.36 11.96
CA ASP A 26 -10.62 -0.77 12.02
C ASP A 26 -10.57 0.76 12.16
N ASN A 27 -9.44 1.37 11.74
CA ASN A 27 -9.22 2.82 11.85
C ASN A 27 -10.10 3.61 10.85
N ILE A 28 -11.39 3.48 11.02
CA ILE A 28 -12.45 4.19 10.33
C ILE A 28 -13.39 4.80 11.37
N GLY A 29 -14.28 5.69 10.96
CA GLY A 29 -15.25 6.34 11.85
C GLY A 29 -16.15 5.32 12.58
N ASN A 30 -16.79 5.77 13.65
CA ASN A 30 -17.74 4.97 14.42
C ASN A 30 -19.09 4.87 13.69
N TYR A 31 -19.83 3.79 13.94
CA TYR A 31 -21.21 3.58 13.44
C TYR A 31 -21.34 3.52 11.91
N LEU A 32 -20.26 3.19 11.19
CA LEU A 32 -20.27 3.10 9.73
C LEU A 32 -21.12 1.96 9.17
N TYR A 33 -21.61 1.09 10.02
CA TYR A 33 -22.52 -0.01 9.66
C TYR A 33 -23.99 0.43 9.58
N THR A 34 -24.36 1.62 10.09
CA THR A 34 -25.73 2.12 10.16
C THR A 34 -25.87 3.52 9.56
N ASP A 35 -27.05 3.83 9.02
CA ASP A 35 -27.39 5.17 8.59
C ASP A 35 -27.47 6.09 9.81
N THR A 36 -26.90 7.28 9.72
CA THR A 36 -26.97 8.29 10.77
C THR A 36 -27.65 9.57 10.30
N TYR A 37 -28.25 10.28 11.23
CA TYR A 37 -28.93 11.53 10.98
C TYR A 37 -28.51 12.56 12.02
N SER A 38 -28.35 13.81 11.59
CA SER A 38 -28.19 14.95 12.49
C SER A 38 -29.54 15.63 12.73
N ILE A 39 -29.74 16.10 13.96
CA ILE A 39 -30.90 16.91 14.33
C ILE A 39 -30.44 18.34 14.45
N GLU A 40 -31.02 19.21 13.65
CA GLU A 40 -30.68 20.64 13.60
C GLU A 40 -31.93 21.49 13.90
N ASN A 41 -31.70 22.75 14.33
CA ASN A 41 -32.73 23.74 14.49
C ASN A 41 -32.80 24.63 13.24
N ASN A 42 -33.94 24.61 12.56
CA ASN A 42 -34.21 25.48 11.43
C ASN A 42 -35.31 26.48 11.78
N ASN A 43 -34.92 27.69 12.19
CA ASN A 43 -35.84 28.77 12.59
C ASN A 43 -36.83 28.39 13.69
N GLY A 44 -36.42 27.60 14.68
CA GLY A 44 -37.26 27.14 15.79
C GLY A 44 -37.97 25.83 15.56
N GLU A 45 -37.85 25.24 14.38
CA GLU A 45 -38.39 23.90 14.05
C GLU A 45 -37.24 22.87 14.03
N ILE A 46 -37.55 21.61 14.40
CA ILE A 46 -36.61 20.50 14.34
C ILE A 46 -36.46 20.04 12.88
N ALA A 47 -35.26 20.12 12.35
CA ALA A 47 -34.88 19.54 11.07
C ALA A 47 -34.05 18.27 11.28
N VAL A 48 -34.36 17.20 10.54
CA VAL A 48 -33.60 15.95 10.52
C VAL A 48 -32.86 15.88 9.18
N LEU A 49 -31.56 15.92 9.23
CA LEU A 49 -30.71 15.85 8.05
C LEU A 49 -30.04 14.48 7.97
N PHE A 50 -29.96 13.92 6.76
CA PHE A 50 -29.18 12.71 6.52
C PHE A 50 -27.69 13.00 6.74
N GLY A 51 -27.04 12.24 7.61
CA GLY A 51 -25.64 12.45 7.97
C GLY A 51 -24.69 11.52 7.21
N GLN A 52 -24.92 10.20 7.29
CA GLN A 52 -24.03 9.21 6.74
C GLN A 52 -24.79 7.98 6.27
N LYS A 53 -24.39 7.44 5.11
CA LYS A 53 -24.86 6.14 4.63
C LYS A 53 -24.07 5.02 5.30
N GLY A 54 -24.75 4.14 6.00
CA GLY A 54 -24.18 2.97 6.62
C GLY A 54 -24.04 1.79 5.66
N ASN A 55 -23.10 0.91 5.99
CA ASN A 55 -22.89 -0.35 5.31
C ASN A 55 -22.92 -1.50 6.33
N PRO A 56 -24.05 -2.25 6.43
CA PRO A 56 -24.18 -3.35 7.41
C PRO A 56 -23.17 -4.49 7.23
N ASN A 57 -22.59 -4.61 6.04
CA ASN A 57 -21.65 -5.67 5.69
C ASN A 57 -20.17 -5.26 5.87
N ILE A 58 -19.93 -4.08 6.45
CA ILE A 58 -18.57 -3.61 6.65
C ILE A 58 -17.82 -4.52 7.63
N THR A 59 -16.62 -4.92 7.25
CA THR A 59 -15.71 -5.72 8.07
C THR A 59 -14.38 -5.01 8.23
N TRP A 60 -13.53 -5.48 9.12
CA TRP A 60 -12.19 -4.94 9.33
C TRP A 60 -11.28 -5.27 8.13
N GLU A 61 -10.41 -4.35 7.82
CA GLU A 61 -9.28 -4.60 6.93
C GLU A 61 -8.27 -5.51 7.62
N THR A 62 -7.75 -6.51 6.92
CA THR A 62 -6.75 -7.43 7.45
C THR A 62 -5.43 -7.27 6.71
N ASN A 63 -4.37 -6.98 7.46
CA ASN A 63 -3.00 -6.87 6.94
C ASN A 63 -2.18 -8.10 7.34
N THR A 64 -1.80 -8.92 6.36
CA THR A 64 -0.95 -10.09 6.53
C THR A 64 0.44 -9.80 5.98
N ASN A 65 1.46 -9.98 6.81
CA ASN A 65 2.85 -9.68 6.49
C ASN A 65 3.70 -10.94 6.55
N LEU A 66 4.45 -11.21 5.49
CA LEU A 66 5.53 -12.19 5.43
C LEU A 66 6.83 -11.46 5.13
N ASN A 67 7.83 -11.61 6.00
CA ASN A 67 9.18 -11.10 5.76
C ASN A 67 10.18 -12.24 5.88
N ILE A 68 11.11 -12.34 4.94
CA ILE A 68 12.21 -13.30 4.95
C ILE A 68 13.47 -12.53 4.58
N GLY A 69 14.52 -12.65 5.38
CA GLY A 69 15.72 -11.90 5.12
C GLY A 69 16.98 -12.53 5.67
N THR A 70 18.10 -11.96 5.31
CA THR A 70 19.42 -12.31 5.80
C THR A 70 20.21 -11.07 6.17
N GLU A 71 20.96 -11.18 7.27
CA GLU A 71 21.98 -10.21 7.66
C GLU A 71 23.34 -10.90 7.52
N PHE A 72 24.32 -10.20 6.98
CA PHE A 72 25.66 -10.74 6.77
C PHE A 72 26.74 -9.72 7.14
N GLY A 73 27.88 -10.26 7.52
CA GLY A 73 29.08 -9.49 7.78
C GLY A 73 30.31 -10.32 7.41
N PHE A 74 31.19 -9.75 6.55
CA PHE A 74 32.35 -10.42 5.99
C PHE A 74 33.62 -9.59 6.22
N TRP A 75 34.75 -10.29 6.27
CA TRP A 75 36.10 -9.70 6.38
C TRP A 75 36.24 -8.68 7.52
N ASN A 76 35.95 -9.12 8.76
CA ASN A 76 35.90 -8.24 9.93
C ASN A 76 34.96 -7.05 9.77
N ASN A 77 33.75 -7.33 9.23
CA ASN A 77 32.71 -6.36 8.93
C ASN A 77 33.13 -5.25 7.96
N ARG A 78 34.14 -5.49 7.11
CA ARG A 78 34.45 -4.56 6.02
C ARG A 78 33.35 -4.52 4.97
N LEU A 79 32.62 -5.62 4.82
CA LEU A 79 31.40 -5.70 4.03
C LEU A 79 30.31 -6.25 4.93
N SER A 80 29.26 -5.50 5.12
CA SER A 80 28.08 -5.91 5.90
C SER A 80 26.81 -5.39 5.26
N GLY A 81 25.70 -6.03 5.57
CA GLY A 81 24.42 -5.59 5.04
C GLY A 81 23.29 -6.55 5.35
N SER A 82 22.15 -6.25 4.76
CA SER A 82 20.98 -7.10 4.77
C SER A 82 20.31 -7.17 3.41
N VAL A 83 19.62 -8.28 3.18
CA VAL A 83 18.68 -8.46 2.06
C VAL A 83 17.41 -9.01 2.64
N ASP A 84 16.33 -8.27 2.47
CA ASP A 84 15.03 -8.61 3.01
C ASP A 84 14.00 -8.67 1.87
N PHE A 85 13.28 -9.79 1.78
CA PHE A 85 12.09 -9.93 0.94
C PHE A 85 10.86 -9.75 1.81
N PHE A 86 9.88 -8.99 1.32
CA PHE A 86 8.62 -8.83 1.99
C PHE A 86 7.44 -9.08 1.03
N ASN A 87 6.35 -9.60 1.61
CA ASN A 87 5.05 -9.72 0.95
C ASN A 87 3.98 -9.32 1.97
N ARG A 88 3.31 -8.18 1.70
CA ARG A 88 2.27 -7.59 2.53
C ARG A 88 0.96 -7.65 1.78
N LYS A 89 0.05 -8.50 2.24
CA LYS A 89 -1.30 -8.60 1.69
C LYS A 89 -2.26 -7.82 2.57
N THR A 90 -3.00 -6.89 1.98
CA THR A 90 -4.16 -6.24 2.59
C THR A 90 -5.41 -6.85 2.00
N SER A 91 -6.24 -7.45 2.83
CA SER A 91 -7.54 -8.02 2.45
C SER A 91 -8.65 -7.16 3.01
N ASP A 92 -9.78 -7.12 2.30
CA ASP A 92 -10.96 -6.36 2.68
C ASP A 92 -10.65 -4.87 2.91
N MET A 93 -9.87 -4.27 1.99
CA MET A 93 -9.46 -2.86 2.08
C MET A 93 -10.68 -1.95 2.29
N LEU A 94 -10.58 -1.09 3.30
CA LEU A 94 -11.61 -0.13 3.69
C LEU A 94 -11.41 1.19 2.95
N PHE A 95 -12.40 1.57 2.13
CA PHE A 95 -12.39 2.83 1.40
C PHE A 95 -13.70 3.58 1.55
N ALA A 96 -13.62 4.91 1.52
CA ALA A 96 -14.76 5.78 1.31
C ALA A 96 -15.08 5.81 -0.19
N PHE A 97 -16.02 4.98 -0.64
CA PHE A 97 -16.39 4.88 -2.04
C PHE A 97 -17.30 6.05 -2.44
N SER A 98 -16.83 6.83 -3.41
CA SER A 98 -17.56 7.99 -3.92
C SER A 98 -18.74 7.57 -4.80
N VAL A 99 -19.88 8.22 -4.61
CA VAL A 99 -21.09 7.97 -5.39
C VAL A 99 -21.66 9.28 -5.93
N PRO A 100 -22.49 9.22 -6.99
CA PRO A 100 -23.17 10.41 -7.49
C PRO A 100 -24.03 11.07 -6.41
N SER A 101 -23.94 12.40 -6.27
CA SER A 101 -24.69 13.19 -5.28
C SER A 101 -26.22 13.08 -5.43
N SER A 102 -26.70 12.61 -6.58
CA SER A 102 -28.12 12.32 -6.81
C SER A 102 -28.70 11.23 -5.90
N LEU A 103 -27.85 10.44 -5.25
CA LEU A 103 -28.25 9.44 -4.24
C LEU A 103 -28.51 10.04 -2.85
N GLY A 104 -28.27 11.35 -2.67
CA GLY A 104 -28.45 12.05 -1.40
C GLY A 104 -27.25 11.99 -0.45
N TYR A 105 -26.17 11.36 -0.84
CA TYR A 105 -24.88 11.32 -0.12
C TYR A 105 -23.73 11.25 -1.12
N SER A 106 -22.52 11.62 -0.69
CA SER A 106 -21.35 11.71 -1.58
C SER A 106 -20.47 10.47 -1.55
N SER A 107 -20.50 9.72 -0.45
CA SER A 107 -19.69 8.52 -0.27
C SER A 107 -20.23 7.62 0.84
N TYR A 108 -19.80 6.39 0.87
CA TYR A 108 -19.98 5.45 1.98
C TYR A 108 -18.77 4.55 2.11
N TYR A 109 -18.53 3.99 3.29
CA TYR A 109 -17.43 3.07 3.51
C TYR A 109 -17.80 1.65 3.08
N ALA A 110 -16.88 1.01 2.35
CA ALA A 110 -17.02 -0.37 1.91
C ALA A 110 -15.68 -1.09 1.90
N ASN A 111 -15.73 -2.41 1.96
CA ASN A 111 -14.58 -3.27 1.70
C ASN A 111 -14.48 -3.47 0.20
N VAL A 112 -13.58 -2.75 -0.46
CA VAL A 112 -13.56 -2.65 -1.93
C VAL A 112 -12.75 -3.75 -2.60
N GLY A 113 -11.82 -4.39 -1.89
CA GLY A 113 -11.00 -5.45 -2.48
C GLY A 113 -9.72 -5.77 -1.71
N ASP A 114 -8.82 -6.46 -2.38
CA ASP A 114 -7.53 -6.91 -1.84
C ASP A 114 -6.37 -6.29 -2.62
N MET A 115 -5.26 -6.05 -1.92
CA MET A 115 -4.03 -5.52 -2.50
C MET A 115 -2.82 -6.27 -1.96
N VAL A 116 -1.78 -6.37 -2.79
CA VAL A 116 -0.49 -6.93 -2.40
C VAL A 116 0.63 -5.93 -2.68
N ASN A 117 1.48 -5.73 -1.67
CA ASN A 117 2.76 -5.05 -1.80
C ASN A 117 3.86 -6.07 -1.57
N ARG A 118 4.67 -6.32 -2.58
CA ARG A 118 5.82 -7.24 -2.49
C ARG A 118 7.08 -6.58 -3.00
N GLY A 119 8.20 -6.90 -2.37
CA GLY A 119 9.43 -6.26 -2.76
C GLY A 119 10.66 -6.84 -2.09
N VAL A 120 11.77 -6.18 -2.40
CA VAL A 120 13.10 -6.49 -1.86
C VAL A 120 13.72 -5.21 -1.34
N GLU A 121 14.30 -5.29 -0.15
CA GLU A 121 15.10 -4.24 0.47
C GLU A 121 16.54 -4.74 0.60
N VAL A 122 17.51 -3.93 0.18
CA VAL A 122 18.92 -4.22 0.27
C VAL A 122 19.61 -3.07 0.98
N GLU A 123 20.32 -3.40 2.04
CA GLU A 123 21.24 -2.50 2.70
C GLU A 123 22.65 -3.05 2.55
N LEU A 124 23.60 -2.21 2.14
CA LEU A 124 24.99 -2.57 1.97
C LEU A 124 25.89 -1.50 2.58
N ASN A 125 26.80 -1.93 3.43
CA ASN A 125 27.84 -1.10 4.04
C ASN A 125 29.21 -1.71 3.71
N ALA A 126 30.13 -0.92 3.13
CA ALA A 126 31.46 -1.37 2.74
C ALA A 126 32.53 -0.37 3.13
N ASP A 127 33.55 -0.81 3.87
CA ASP A 127 34.77 -0.07 4.10
C ASP A 127 35.77 -0.34 2.95
N LEU A 128 35.74 0.53 1.94
CA LEU A 128 36.58 0.39 0.75
C LEU A 128 38.06 0.59 1.08
N ILE A 129 38.35 1.63 1.89
CA ILE A 129 39.73 1.88 2.39
C ILE A 129 39.64 1.96 3.93
N ARG A 130 40.44 1.15 4.58
CA ARG A 130 40.56 1.15 6.06
C ARG A 130 42.02 1.04 6.44
N THR A 131 42.64 2.19 6.72
CA THR A 131 43.99 2.31 7.17
C THR A 131 44.07 3.07 8.51
N LYS A 132 45.25 3.21 9.11
CA LYS A 132 45.42 3.99 10.35
C LYS A 132 45.03 5.46 10.18
N ASN A 133 45.17 6.03 8.97
CA ASN A 133 44.99 7.46 8.74
C ASN A 133 43.83 7.79 7.79
N VAL A 134 43.28 6.80 7.09
CA VAL A 134 42.21 7.01 6.12
C VAL A 134 41.15 5.91 6.28
N LEU A 135 39.95 6.34 6.43
CA LEU A 135 38.73 5.49 6.33
C LEU A 135 37.84 6.04 5.21
N TRP A 136 37.52 5.19 4.22
CA TRP A 136 36.57 5.50 3.19
C TRP A 136 35.51 4.40 3.15
N SER A 137 34.28 4.76 3.52
CA SER A 137 33.15 3.84 3.58
C SER A 137 32.10 4.22 2.53
N PHE A 138 31.41 3.21 2.01
CA PHE A 138 30.31 3.33 1.08
C PHE A 138 29.06 2.68 1.70
N ASN A 139 27.93 3.38 1.63
CA ASN A 139 26.64 2.87 2.10
C ASN A 139 25.64 2.95 0.96
N LEU A 140 24.86 1.88 0.77
CA LEU A 140 23.80 1.79 -0.23
C LEU A 140 22.53 1.25 0.43
N ASN A 141 21.41 1.95 0.20
CA ASN A 141 20.07 1.46 0.50
C ASN A 141 19.29 1.42 -0.80
N LEU A 142 18.70 0.26 -1.11
CA LEU A 142 17.88 0.05 -2.30
C LEU A 142 16.59 -0.65 -1.89
N THR A 143 15.48 -0.10 -2.33
CA THR A 143 14.15 -0.73 -2.16
C THR A 143 13.46 -0.82 -3.50
N HIS A 144 12.98 -2.01 -3.85
CA HIS A 144 12.10 -2.24 -4.98
C HIS A 144 10.77 -2.77 -4.49
N VAL A 145 9.68 -2.11 -4.87
CA VAL A 145 8.31 -2.46 -4.46
C VAL A 145 7.43 -2.61 -5.70
N LYS A 146 6.67 -3.69 -5.76
CA LYS A 146 5.54 -3.85 -6.68
C LYS A 146 4.25 -3.82 -5.88
N ASN A 147 3.39 -2.85 -6.17
CA ASN A 147 2.01 -2.78 -5.68
C ASN A 147 1.06 -3.34 -6.74
N GLU A 148 0.04 -4.09 -6.31
CA GLU A 148 -0.95 -4.67 -7.21
C GLU A 148 -2.28 -4.88 -6.48
N VAL A 149 -3.36 -4.36 -7.04
CA VAL A 149 -4.73 -4.70 -6.63
C VAL A 149 -5.05 -6.09 -7.17
N THR A 150 -5.21 -7.07 -6.29
CA THR A 150 -5.37 -8.47 -6.67
C THR A 150 -6.84 -8.90 -6.81
N TYR A 151 -7.73 -8.15 -6.17
CA TYR A 151 -9.17 -8.38 -6.22
C TYR A 151 -9.93 -7.08 -6.01
N LEU A 152 -11.01 -6.89 -6.74
CA LEU A 152 -12.03 -5.87 -6.48
C LEU A 152 -13.39 -6.53 -6.38
N ALA A 153 -14.23 -6.04 -5.49
CA ALA A 153 -15.62 -6.47 -5.40
C ALA A 153 -16.37 -6.17 -6.71
N PRO A 154 -17.28 -7.03 -7.17
CA PRO A 154 -17.95 -6.88 -8.46
C PRO A 154 -18.63 -5.53 -8.68
N GLU A 155 -19.21 -4.96 -7.63
CA GLU A 155 -19.87 -3.64 -7.62
C GLU A 155 -18.90 -2.48 -7.91
N HIS A 156 -17.61 -2.67 -7.70
CA HIS A 156 -16.55 -1.69 -7.96
C HIS A 156 -15.86 -1.88 -9.32
N LYS A 157 -16.40 -2.73 -10.20
CA LYS A 157 -15.90 -3.00 -11.56
C LYS A 157 -16.77 -2.34 -12.64
N SER A 158 -17.26 -1.13 -12.37
CA SER A 158 -18.22 -0.43 -13.22
C SER A 158 -17.63 0.12 -14.52
N THR A 159 -16.32 0.31 -14.58
CA THR A 159 -15.60 0.92 -15.70
C THR A 159 -14.53 -0.01 -16.21
N ALA A 160 -14.33 -0.02 -17.56
CA ALA A 160 -13.23 -0.74 -18.19
C ALA A 160 -12.30 0.25 -18.90
N VAL A 161 -10.99 0.16 -18.61
CA VAL A 161 -9.94 0.97 -19.22
C VAL A 161 -8.85 0.03 -19.70
N GLU A 162 -8.51 0.07 -20.98
CA GLU A 162 -7.45 -0.77 -21.60
C GLU A 162 -7.56 -2.27 -21.28
N GLY A 163 -8.78 -2.79 -21.10
CA GLY A 163 -9.04 -4.19 -20.76
C GLY A 163 -9.08 -4.50 -19.25
N TYR A 164 -8.64 -3.59 -18.40
CA TYR A 164 -8.77 -3.70 -16.96
C TYR A 164 -10.14 -3.25 -16.48
N LYS A 165 -10.72 -3.97 -15.53
CA LYS A 165 -12.01 -3.62 -14.92
C LYS A 165 -11.77 -3.00 -13.54
N GLY A 166 -12.46 -1.89 -13.27
CA GLY A 166 -12.30 -1.15 -12.03
C GLY A 166 -13.22 0.07 -11.93
N TYR A 167 -12.78 1.08 -11.24
CA TYR A 167 -13.49 2.36 -11.10
C TYR A 167 -12.49 3.53 -11.16
N ILE A 168 -13.04 4.72 -11.45
CA ILE A 168 -12.27 5.96 -11.47
C ILE A 168 -12.51 6.68 -10.15
N ASP A 169 -11.42 7.09 -9.48
CA ASP A 169 -11.42 7.92 -8.29
C ASP A 169 -10.54 9.16 -8.53
N GLY A 170 -11.19 10.29 -8.81
CA GLY A 170 -10.48 11.52 -9.16
C GLY A 170 -9.61 11.35 -10.42
N SER A 171 -8.30 11.44 -10.24
CA SER A 171 -7.28 11.30 -11.29
C SER A 171 -6.66 9.90 -11.36
N TYR A 172 -7.25 8.93 -10.68
CA TYR A 172 -6.74 7.55 -10.63
C TYR A 172 -7.76 6.56 -11.16
N PHE A 173 -7.25 5.50 -11.76
CA PHE A 173 -8.02 4.31 -12.07
C PHE A 173 -7.58 3.18 -11.14
N VAL A 174 -8.52 2.65 -10.38
CA VAL A 174 -8.33 1.50 -9.51
C VAL A 174 -8.85 0.26 -10.21
N GLY A 175 -7.95 -0.62 -10.64
CA GLY A 175 -8.29 -1.81 -11.42
C GLY A 175 -7.51 -3.04 -10.97
N GLU A 176 -8.13 -4.23 -11.11
CA GLU A 176 -7.45 -5.50 -10.85
C GLU A 176 -6.23 -5.68 -11.77
N GLY A 177 -5.11 -6.13 -11.20
CA GLY A 177 -3.85 -6.33 -11.90
C GLY A 177 -2.99 -5.07 -12.02
N LEU A 178 -3.50 -3.91 -11.57
CA LEU A 178 -2.80 -2.63 -11.62
C LEU A 178 -2.36 -2.16 -10.22
N PRO A 179 -1.38 -1.25 -10.14
CA PRO A 179 -1.12 -0.51 -8.90
C PRO A 179 -2.34 0.29 -8.45
N LEU A 180 -2.55 0.40 -7.13
CA LEU A 180 -3.70 1.08 -6.53
C LEU A 180 -3.87 2.52 -7.03
N TYR A 181 -2.78 3.25 -7.25
CA TYR A 181 -2.78 4.63 -7.73
C TYR A 181 -2.29 4.73 -9.18
N THR A 182 -2.93 3.98 -10.09
CA THR A 182 -2.66 4.12 -11.53
C THR A 182 -3.26 5.42 -12.04
N TYR A 183 -2.44 6.32 -12.58
CA TYR A 183 -2.93 7.59 -13.11
C TYR A 183 -3.90 7.38 -14.27
N TYR A 184 -5.01 8.11 -14.22
CA TYR A 184 -6.00 8.21 -15.30
C TYR A 184 -6.20 9.66 -15.67
N LEU A 185 -5.42 10.13 -16.61
CA LEU A 185 -5.34 11.53 -16.99
C LEU A 185 -5.59 11.68 -18.49
N ARG A 186 -6.03 12.85 -18.91
CA ARG A 186 -6.10 13.21 -20.32
C ARG A 186 -4.68 13.41 -20.86
N SER A 187 -4.36 12.73 -21.97
CA SER A 187 -3.11 13.00 -22.69
C SER A 187 -3.25 14.28 -23.51
N TYR A 188 -2.24 15.15 -23.46
CA TYR A 188 -2.16 16.31 -24.35
C TYR A 188 -1.78 15.82 -25.74
N ALA A 189 -2.66 16.01 -26.71
CA ALA A 189 -2.49 15.57 -28.09
C ALA A 189 -1.85 16.66 -29.01
N GLY A 190 -1.50 17.83 -28.47
CA GLY A 190 -1.05 18.98 -29.21
C GLY A 190 -2.17 19.99 -29.46
N VAL A 191 -1.84 21.06 -30.14
CA VAL A 191 -2.78 22.08 -30.62
C VAL A 191 -3.12 21.77 -32.06
N ASP A 192 -4.39 21.71 -32.38
CA ASP A 192 -4.84 21.58 -33.75
C ASP A 192 -4.42 22.82 -34.57
N PRO A 193 -3.59 22.65 -35.62
CA PRO A 193 -3.07 23.79 -36.39
C PRO A 193 -4.14 24.55 -37.21
N GLU A 194 -5.32 23.95 -37.41
CA GLU A 194 -6.41 24.61 -38.17
C GLU A 194 -7.39 25.33 -37.25
N THR A 195 -7.67 24.78 -36.06
CA THR A 195 -8.68 25.34 -35.15
C THR A 195 -8.09 26.04 -33.94
N GLY A 196 -6.84 25.80 -33.63
CA GLY A 196 -6.16 26.35 -32.44
C GLY A 196 -6.63 25.73 -31.12
N ALA A 197 -7.39 24.62 -31.15
CA ALA A 197 -7.97 23.95 -29.99
C ALA A 197 -7.09 22.81 -29.47
#